data_905182ad96932c10f8f7529d532dda5a
#
_entry.id   905182ad96932c10f8f7529d532dda5a
#
_cell.length_a   1.000
_cell.length_b   1.000
_cell.length_c   1.000
_cell.angle_alpha   90.00
_cell.angle_beta   90.00
_cell.angle_gamma   90.00
#
_symmetry.space_group_name_H-M   'P 1'
#
loop_
_entity.id
_entity.type
_entity.pdbx_description
1 polymer ?
#
loop_
_entity_poly.entity_id
_entity_poly.type
_entity_poly.pdbx_seq_one_letter_code
_entity_poly.pdbx_strand_id
1 'polypeptide(L)'
;MEISQIKEELSINYIATVAAIAGIDYDIIRHDEDSTDGLLKKQMFPSNGGIFCASLRVQLKCTSSHSQYLDDGDTISYQLKAKNYNDLCAPGTIPIILGLLIIPENEKEWTKWSKEELMIKGCMYWLSLAGKDETANKANVTIKIDKHNVINSETLLQIFNKI
;
A
#
# COMPACT_ATOMS: atom_id res chain seq x y z
N MET A 1 -22.12 -4.67 -5.31
CA MET A 1 -20.70 -4.75 -4.89
C MET A 1 -20.66 -4.98 -3.39
N GLU A 2 -19.91 -5.96 -2.97
CA GLU A 2 -19.76 -6.25 -1.53
C GLU A 2 -18.85 -5.24 -0.84
N ILE A 3 -18.98 -5.09 0.46
CA ILE A 3 -18.19 -4.13 1.28
C ILE A 3 -16.68 -4.36 1.11
N SER A 4 -16.24 -5.61 1.06
CA SER A 4 -14.84 -5.95 0.83
C SER A 4 -14.32 -5.42 -0.51
N GLN A 5 -15.12 -5.52 -1.56
CA GLN A 5 -14.79 -5.00 -2.88
C GLN A 5 -14.74 -3.47 -2.90
N ILE A 6 -15.67 -2.80 -2.19
CA ILE A 6 -15.63 -1.33 -2.06
C ILE A 6 -14.33 -0.89 -1.38
N LYS A 7 -13.92 -1.57 -0.31
CA LYS A 7 -12.66 -1.28 0.39
C LYS A 7 -11.45 -1.48 -0.51
N GLU A 8 -11.45 -2.56 -1.30
CA GLU A 8 -10.40 -2.83 -2.28
C GLU A 8 -10.29 -1.68 -3.29
N GLU A 9 -11.41 -1.28 -3.89
CA GLU A 9 -11.45 -0.15 -4.83
C GLU A 9 -11.02 1.17 -4.19
N LEU A 10 -11.37 1.43 -2.92
CA LEU A 10 -10.90 2.63 -2.21
C LEU A 10 -9.39 2.63 -2.05
N SER A 11 -8.77 1.50 -1.76
CA SER A 11 -7.30 1.42 -1.65
C SER A 11 -6.61 1.64 -2.99
N ILE A 12 -7.17 1.12 -4.08
CA ILE A 12 -6.69 1.33 -5.45
C ILE A 12 -6.79 2.82 -5.81
N ASN A 13 -7.93 3.44 -5.57
CA ASN A 13 -8.14 4.86 -5.89
C ASN A 13 -7.25 5.78 -5.05
N TYR A 14 -7.01 5.43 -3.79
CA TYR A 14 -6.09 6.17 -2.92
C TYR A 14 -4.68 6.19 -3.52
N ILE A 15 -4.11 5.03 -3.79
CA ILE A 15 -2.73 4.95 -4.31
C ILE A 15 -2.62 5.55 -5.71
N ALA A 16 -3.62 5.36 -6.57
CA ALA A 16 -3.65 5.93 -7.92
C ALA A 16 -3.65 7.46 -7.88
N THR A 17 -4.42 8.06 -6.99
CA THR A 17 -4.47 9.52 -6.82
C THR A 17 -3.14 10.06 -6.32
N VAL A 18 -2.57 9.44 -5.29
CA VAL A 18 -1.27 9.82 -4.72
C VAL A 18 -0.16 9.70 -5.78
N ALA A 19 -0.15 8.60 -6.52
CA ALA A 19 0.82 8.37 -7.59
C ALA A 19 0.71 9.43 -8.70
N ALA A 20 -0.51 9.75 -9.13
CA ALA A 20 -0.75 10.77 -10.15
C ALA A 20 -0.18 12.14 -9.76
N ILE A 21 -0.42 12.58 -8.52
CA ILE A 21 0.13 13.84 -8.00
C ILE A 21 1.65 13.81 -7.91
N ALA A 22 2.24 12.65 -7.63
CA ALA A 22 3.70 12.45 -7.58
C ALA A 22 4.34 12.29 -8.98
N GLY A 23 3.55 12.27 -10.05
CA GLY A 23 4.04 11.99 -11.40
C GLY A 23 4.55 10.56 -11.57
N ILE A 24 3.88 9.61 -10.93
CA ILE A 24 4.17 8.19 -10.95
C ILE A 24 3.02 7.47 -11.64
N ASP A 25 3.33 6.63 -12.63
CA ASP A 25 2.34 5.79 -13.29
C ASP A 25 1.91 4.65 -12.36
N TYR A 26 0.63 4.34 -12.35
CA TYR A 26 0.07 3.22 -11.61
C TYR A 26 -0.73 2.30 -12.53
N ASP A 27 -0.29 1.04 -12.62
CA ASP A 27 -0.98 -0.01 -13.36
C ASP A 27 -1.62 -1.01 -12.38
N ILE A 28 -2.93 -1.23 -12.52
CA ILE A 28 -3.65 -2.24 -11.73
C ILE A 28 -3.30 -3.62 -12.27
N ILE A 29 -2.96 -4.54 -11.37
CA ILE A 29 -2.73 -5.96 -11.70
C ILE A 29 -3.89 -6.75 -11.10
N ARG A 30 -4.72 -7.35 -11.94
CA ARG A 30 -5.94 -8.06 -11.50
C ARG A 30 -5.75 -9.55 -11.29
N HIS A 31 -4.75 -10.13 -11.93
CA HIS A 31 -4.43 -11.57 -11.84
C HIS A 31 -2.98 -11.71 -11.43
N ASP A 32 -2.75 -11.95 -10.17
CA ASP A 32 -1.43 -12.13 -9.60
C ASP A 32 -1.31 -13.48 -8.88
N GLU A 33 -0.15 -14.07 -8.95
CA GLU A 33 0.20 -15.26 -8.19
C GLU A 33 1.04 -14.91 -6.93
N ASP A 34 1.61 -13.70 -6.93
CA ASP A 34 2.57 -13.23 -5.93
C ASP A 34 2.03 -12.10 -5.04
N SER A 35 0.71 -11.97 -4.97
CA SER A 35 0.01 -10.92 -4.19
C SER A 35 0.30 -9.48 -4.64
N THR A 36 0.72 -9.27 -5.88
CA THR A 36 0.94 -7.94 -6.44
C THR A 36 -0.37 -7.37 -6.98
N ASP A 37 -0.89 -6.33 -6.34
CA ASP A 37 -2.14 -5.66 -6.76
C ASP A 37 -1.90 -4.53 -7.75
N GLY A 38 -0.69 -4.00 -7.81
CA GLY A 38 -0.35 -2.93 -8.73
C GLY A 38 1.15 -2.73 -8.92
N LEU A 39 1.48 -2.02 -9.99
CA LEU A 39 2.84 -1.65 -10.34
C LEU A 39 2.93 -0.13 -10.46
N LEU A 40 3.84 0.45 -9.70
CA LEU A 40 4.19 1.86 -9.78
C LEU A 40 5.46 2.01 -10.61
N LYS A 41 5.48 2.96 -11.54
CA LYS A 41 6.62 3.20 -12.44
C LYS A 41 6.92 4.69 -12.56
N LYS A 42 8.18 5.04 -12.55
CA LYS A 42 8.63 6.41 -12.74
C LYS A 42 9.95 6.46 -13.51
N GLN A 43 10.01 7.33 -14.50
CA GLN A 43 11.30 7.71 -15.11
C GLN A 43 12.10 8.55 -14.12
N MET A 44 13.34 8.13 -13.89
CA MET A 44 14.29 8.82 -13.03
C MET A 44 15.41 9.43 -13.86
N PHE A 45 15.86 10.62 -13.47
CA PHE A 45 16.93 11.37 -14.14
C PHE A 45 18.05 11.62 -13.14
N PRO A 46 18.95 10.61 -12.92
CA PRO A 46 20.06 10.79 -12.00
C PRO A 46 21.04 11.85 -12.49
N SER A 47 21.73 12.50 -11.55
CA SER A 47 22.65 13.60 -11.82
C SER A 47 23.84 13.23 -12.72
N ASN A 48 24.15 11.95 -12.88
CA ASN A 48 25.20 11.43 -13.76
C ASN A 48 24.78 11.29 -15.24
N GLY A 49 23.56 11.73 -15.60
CA GLY A 49 23.13 11.84 -16.99
C GLY A 49 22.50 10.61 -17.62
N GLY A 50 22.12 9.61 -16.87
CA GLY A 50 21.36 8.46 -17.37
C GLY A 50 19.85 8.67 -17.22
N ILE A 51 19.05 7.87 -17.95
CA ILE A 51 17.61 7.72 -17.71
C ILE A 51 17.38 6.26 -17.35
N PHE A 52 16.63 6.02 -16.28
CA PHE A 52 16.17 4.68 -15.99
C PHE A 52 14.72 4.71 -15.47
N CYS A 53 13.99 3.64 -15.68
CA CYS A 53 12.65 3.48 -15.16
C CYS A 53 12.70 2.69 -13.83
N ALA A 54 12.40 3.37 -12.74
CA ALA A 54 12.23 2.72 -11.44
C ALA A 54 10.83 2.10 -11.36
N SER A 55 10.73 0.92 -10.78
CA SER A 55 9.47 0.20 -10.60
C SER A 55 9.35 -0.30 -9.16
N LEU A 56 8.13 -0.27 -8.65
CA LEU A 56 7.77 -0.72 -7.31
C LEU A 56 6.44 -1.47 -7.37
N ARG A 57 6.43 -2.73 -6.92
CA ARG A 57 5.20 -3.48 -6.77
C ARG A 57 4.52 -3.12 -5.47
N VAL A 58 3.20 -3.13 -5.45
CA VAL A 58 2.42 -2.90 -4.23
C VAL A 58 1.41 -4.02 -4.03
N GLN A 59 1.30 -4.49 -2.78
CA GLN A 59 0.17 -5.24 -2.29
C GLN A 59 -0.71 -4.28 -1.50
N LEU A 60 -2.01 -4.24 -1.82
CA LEU A 60 -2.95 -3.32 -1.18
C LEU A 60 -3.87 -4.06 -0.22
N LYS A 61 -4.04 -3.51 0.95
CA LYS A 61 -5.03 -3.94 1.93
C LYS A 61 -5.80 -2.72 2.43
N CYS A 62 -7.07 -2.92 2.77
CA CYS A 62 -7.91 -1.90 3.36
C CYS A 62 -8.67 -2.49 4.53
N THR A 63 -8.69 -1.78 5.64
CA THR A 63 -9.45 -2.19 6.82
C THR A 63 -10.17 -1.01 7.47
N SER A 64 -11.34 -1.29 8.04
CA SER A 64 -12.10 -0.39 8.90
C SER A 64 -12.39 -1.03 10.26
N SER A 65 -11.89 -2.24 10.49
CA SER A 65 -12.27 -3.05 11.65
C SER A 65 -11.17 -3.09 12.69
N HIS A 66 -11.48 -2.62 13.92
CA HIS A 66 -10.58 -2.71 15.07
C HIS A 66 -10.29 -4.15 15.53
N SER A 67 -11.02 -5.15 14.99
CA SER A 67 -10.67 -6.56 15.20
C SER A 67 -9.49 -7.02 14.32
N GLN A 68 -9.16 -6.28 13.27
CA GLN A 68 -8.09 -6.62 12.33
C GLN A 68 -6.79 -5.87 12.60
N TYR A 69 -6.86 -4.73 13.26
CA TYR A 69 -5.68 -3.91 13.56
C TYR A 69 -5.77 -3.27 14.95
N LEU A 70 -4.61 -2.94 15.50
CA LEU A 70 -4.47 -2.19 16.74
C LEU A 70 -3.52 -1.02 16.51
N ASP A 71 -3.99 0.19 16.84
CA ASP A 71 -3.21 1.42 16.82
C ASP A 71 -2.85 1.78 18.27
N ASP A 72 -1.56 1.72 18.62
CA ASP A 72 -1.07 2.08 19.95
C ASP A 72 -0.55 3.52 20.05
N GLY A 73 -0.72 4.32 18.98
CA GLY A 73 -0.24 5.70 18.87
C GLY A 73 1.05 5.84 18.07
N ASP A 74 1.95 4.88 18.14
CA ASP A 74 3.24 4.88 17.44
C ASP A 74 3.32 3.82 16.35
N THR A 75 2.64 2.71 16.55
CA THR A 75 2.70 1.53 15.70
C THR A 75 1.30 0.98 15.43
N ILE A 76 1.10 0.49 14.22
CA ILE A 76 -0.09 -0.26 13.83
C ILE A 76 0.28 -1.73 13.75
N SER A 77 -0.40 -2.55 14.55
CA SER A 77 -0.34 -4.01 14.44
C SER A 77 -1.49 -4.49 13.57
N TYR A 78 -1.21 -5.25 12.52
CA TYR A 78 -2.19 -5.73 11.56
C TYR A 78 -2.02 -7.23 11.32
N GLN A 79 -3.14 -7.94 11.24
CA GLN A 79 -3.13 -9.37 10.93
C GLN A 79 -3.14 -9.58 9.41
N LEU A 80 -2.02 -10.07 8.89
CA LEU A 80 -1.85 -10.39 7.49
C LEU A 80 -1.93 -11.91 7.30
N LYS A 81 -2.57 -12.35 6.22
CA LYS A 81 -2.57 -13.79 5.87
C LYS A 81 -1.14 -14.25 5.62
N ALA A 82 -0.80 -15.45 6.10
CA ALA A 82 0.54 -16.03 5.99
C ALA A 82 1.05 -16.08 4.54
N LYS A 83 0.18 -16.43 3.57
CA LYS A 83 0.54 -16.41 2.15
C LYS A 83 0.99 -15.01 1.71
N ASN A 84 0.22 -13.99 2.04
CA ASN A 84 0.55 -12.60 1.67
C ASN A 84 1.85 -12.13 2.33
N TYR A 85 2.08 -12.51 3.59
CA TYR A 85 3.34 -12.24 4.29
C TYR A 85 4.53 -12.85 3.55
N ASN A 86 4.43 -14.12 3.20
CA ASN A 86 5.51 -14.84 2.51
C ASN A 86 5.79 -14.25 1.11
N ASP A 87 4.74 -13.85 0.38
CA ASP A 87 4.89 -13.18 -0.92
C ASP A 87 5.63 -11.83 -0.77
N LEU A 88 5.37 -11.08 0.30
CA LEU A 88 6.07 -9.83 0.60
C LEU A 88 7.53 -10.03 1.02
N CYS A 89 7.86 -11.18 1.60
CA CYS A 89 9.23 -11.55 1.97
C CYS A 89 10.02 -12.10 0.80
N ALA A 90 9.35 -12.64 -0.23
CA ALA A 90 9.98 -13.35 -1.33
C ALA A 90 10.92 -12.43 -2.13
N PRO A 91 12.14 -12.90 -2.43
CA PRO A 91 13.05 -12.10 -3.25
C PRO A 91 12.53 -11.96 -4.67
N GLY A 92 12.80 -10.82 -5.30
CA GLY A 92 12.41 -10.52 -6.67
C GLY A 92 13.26 -9.41 -7.26
N THR A 93 13.19 -9.23 -8.57
CA THR A 93 13.91 -8.18 -9.27
C THR A 93 13.31 -6.80 -9.07
N ILE A 94 12.01 -6.74 -8.80
CA ILE A 94 11.28 -5.50 -8.52
C ILE A 94 10.85 -5.54 -7.05
N PRO A 95 11.22 -4.53 -6.24
CA PRO A 95 10.81 -4.49 -4.84
C PRO A 95 9.29 -4.43 -4.70
N ILE A 96 8.79 -4.94 -3.59
CA ILE A 96 7.36 -4.94 -3.23
C ILE A 96 7.18 -4.34 -1.85
N ILE A 97 6.14 -3.54 -1.68
CA ILE A 97 5.70 -3.03 -0.38
C ILE A 97 4.23 -3.37 -0.14
N LEU A 98 3.87 -3.46 1.13
CA LEU A 98 2.48 -3.46 1.55
C LEU A 98 2.00 -2.00 1.68
N GLY A 99 0.83 -1.69 1.13
CA GLY A 99 0.07 -0.48 1.41
C GLY A 99 -1.20 -0.85 2.17
N LEU A 100 -1.32 -0.43 3.42
CA LEU A 100 -2.49 -0.66 4.26
C LEU A 100 -3.27 0.63 4.43
N LEU A 101 -4.45 0.71 3.81
CA LEU A 101 -5.38 1.82 3.99
C LEU A 101 -6.28 1.54 5.21
N ILE A 102 -6.26 2.44 6.18
CA ILE A 102 -7.16 2.40 7.33
C ILE A 102 -8.21 3.49 7.16
N ILE A 103 -9.47 3.08 7.12
CA ILE A 103 -10.63 3.94 6.94
C ILE A 103 -11.55 3.85 8.17
N PRO A 104 -12.50 4.80 8.37
CA PRO A 104 -13.43 4.75 9.50
C PRO A 104 -14.28 3.49 9.54
N GLU A 105 -14.74 3.09 10.73
CA GLU A 105 -15.68 1.96 10.89
C GLU A 105 -17.01 2.25 10.21
N ASN A 106 -17.50 3.48 10.30
CA ASN A 106 -18.77 3.87 9.71
C ASN A 106 -18.59 4.13 8.20
N GLU A 107 -19.25 3.32 7.38
CA GLU A 107 -19.21 3.43 5.91
C GLU A 107 -19.60 4.82 5.40
N LYS A 108 -20.52 5.49 6.08
CA LYS A 108 -20.99 6.84 5.70
C LYS A 108 -19.89 7.91 5.80
N GLU A 109 -18.82 7.61 6.51
CA GLU A 109 -17.66 8.50 6.67
C GLU A 109 -16.52 8.22 5.71
N TRP A 110 -16.58 7.15 4.89
CA TRP A 110 -15.48 6.76 3.99
C TRP A 110 -15.19 7.81 2.93
N THR A 111 -16.24 8.49 2.47
CA THR A 111 -16.09 9.57 1.47
C THR A 111 -16.90 10.78 1.87
N LYS A 112 -16.43 11.95 1.44
CA LYS A 112 -17.16 13.21 1.53
C LYS A 112 -17.21 13.84 0.15
N TRP A 113 -18.43 14.21 -0.28
CA TRP A 113 -18.64 14.85 -1.55
C TRP A 113 -19.30 16.22 -1.39
N SER A 114 -18.81 17.17 -2.17
CA SER A 114 -19.47 18.44 -2.43
C SER A 114 -19.17 18.84 -3.89
N LYS A 115 -19.71 19.96 -4.35
CA LYS A 115 -19.36 20.50 -5.68
C LYS A 115 -17.88 20.88 -5.80
N GLU A 116 -17.20 21.07 -4.69
CA GLU A 116 -15.82 21.56 -4.64
C GLU A 116 -14.81 20.44 -4.37
N GLU A 117 -15.25 19.35 -3.74
CA GLU A 117 -14.32 18.30 -3.31
C GLU A 117 -14.94 16.91 -3.30
N LEU A 118 -14.10 15.92 -3.57
CA LEU A 118 -14.35 14.52 -3.27
C LEU A 118 -13.18 14.02 -2.42
N MET A 119 -13.44 13.59 -1.20
CA MET A 119 -12.43 13.08 -0.29
C MET A 119 -12.64 11.61 0.03
N ILE A 120 -11.54 10.86 0.11
CA ILE A 120 -11.50 9.54 0.77
C ILE A 120 -10.93 9.79 2.16
N LYS A 121 -11.70 9.45 3.20
CA LYS A 121 -11.24 9.58 4.58
C LYS A 121 -10.44 8.35 5.00
N GLY A 122 -9.19 8.54 5.34
CA GLY A 122 -8.29 7.46 5.75
C GLY A 122 -6.84 7.83 5.55
N CYS A 123 -5.97 6.94 5.98
CA CYS A 123 -4.53 7.06 5.79
C CYS A 123 -3.98 5.72 5.32
N MET A 124 -3.12 5.74 4.33
CA MET A 124 -2.39 4.56 3.90
C MET A 124 -1.00 4.55 4.52
N TYR A 125 -0.69 3.43 5.16
CA TYR A 125 0.64 3.14 5.75
C TYR A 125 1.34 2.09 4.92
N TRP A 126 2.68 2.09 4.94
CA TRP A 126 3.44 1.14 4.15
C TRP A 126 4.46 0.38 4.99
N LEU A 127 4.80 -0.82 4.53
CA LEU A 127 5.79 -1.69 5.12
C LEU A 127 6.54 -2.45 4.03
N SER A 128 7.86 -2.54 4.17
CA SER A 128 8.69 -3.47 3.40
C SER A 128 9.08 -4.65 4.28
N LEU A 129 8.88 -5.86 3.79
CA LEU A 129 9.33 -7.10 4.41
C LEU A 129 10.55 -7.70 3.69
N ALA A 130 11.19 -6.92 2.82
CA ALA A 130 12.39 -7.35 2.11
C ALA A 130 13.48 -7.81 3.08
N GLY A 131 14.03 -8.99 2.84
CA GLY A 131 15.08 -9.58 3.67
C GLY A 131 14.58 -10.25 4.96
N LYS A 132 13.26 -10.28 5.19
CA LYS A 132 12.67 -11.04 6.30
C LYS A 132 12.49 -12.49 5.90
N ASP A 133 12.58 -13.38 6.88
CA ASP A 133 12.32 -14.80 6.67
C ASP A 133 10.84 -15.08 6.54
N GLU A 134 10.51 -16.09 5.73
CA GLU A 134 9.14 -16.59 5.63
C GLU A 134 8.64 -17.11 6.99
N THR A 135 7.33 -17.05 7.17
CA THR A 135 6.69 -17.64 8.37
C THR A 135 6.32 -19.09 8.14
N ALA A 136 6.43 -19.89 9.20
CA ALA A 136 5.87 -21.24 9.27
C ALA A 136 4.38 -21.24 9.68
N ASN A 137 3.79 -20.08 10.02
CA ASN A 137 2.38 -19.96 10.37
C ASN A 137 1.52 -20.37 9.19
N LYS A 138 0.40 -21.04 9.44
CA LYS A 138 -0.52 -21.52 8.39
C LYS A 138 -1.65 -20.55 8.10
N ALA A 139 -2.03 -19.70 9.04
CA ALA A 139 -3.18 -18.79 8.91
C ALA A 139 -2.76 -17.33 8.78
N ASN A 140 -2.27 -16.73 9.86
CA ASN A 140 -2.01 -15.29 9.93
C ASN A 140 -0.67 -14.99 10.60
N VAL A 141 -0.14 -13.81 10.27
CA VAL A 141 1.03 -13.20 10.90
C VAL A 141 0.66 -11.81 11.32
N THR A 142 0.96 -11.44 12.56
CA THR A 142 0.84 -10.04 12.99
C THR A 142 2.08 -9.28 12.56
N ILE A 143 1.89 -8.27 11.73
CA ILE A 143 2.94 -7.32 11.31
C ILE A 143 2.80 -6.03 12.10
N LYS A 144 3.90 -5.30 12.21
CA LYS A 144 3.94 -3.98 12.86
C LYS A 144 4.42 -2.94 11.87
N ILE A 145 3.64 -1.87 11.72
CA ILE A 145 3.92 -0.76 10.82
C ILE A 145 4.14 0.50 11.68
N ASP A 146 5.28 1.16 11.50
CA ASP A 146 5.51 2.46 12.10
C ASP A 146 4.52 3.47 11.51
N LYS A 147 3.82 4.21 12.36
CA LYS A 147 2.84 5.22 11.94
C LYS A 147 3.44 6.40 11.19
N HIS A 148 4.75 6.61 11.23
CA HIS A 148 5.42 7.58 10.39
C HIS A 148 5.54 7.14 8.93
N ASN A 149 5.40 5.85 8.66
CA ASN A 149 5.43 5.29 7.30
C ASN A 149 4.09 5.49 6.58
N VAL A 150 3.75 6.74 6.30
CA VAL A 150 2.54 7.09 5.55
C VAL A 150 2.81 7.15 4.04
N ILE A 151 1.79 6.91 3.23
CA ILE A 151 1.84 7.11 1.78
C ILE A 151 1.06 8.37 1.43
N ASN A 152 1.79 9.37 0.98
CA ASN A 152 1.31 10.54 0.28
C ASN A 152 2.23 10.81 -0.92
N SER A 153 1.98 11.84 -1.70
CA SER A 153 2.78 12.13 -2.90
C SER A 153 4.25 12.36 -2.59
N GLU A 154 4.57 13.02 -1.49
CA GLU A 154 5.94 13.31 -1.09
C GLU A 154 6.68 12.05 -0.61
N THR A 155 6.07 11.28 0.31
CA THR A 155 6.70 10.07 0.84
C THR A 155 6.84 8.99 -0.22
N LEU A 156 5.90 8.89 -1.18
CA LEU A 156 6.02 7.96 -2.29
C LEU A 156 7.22 8.30 -3.18
N LEU A 157 7.47 9.58 -3.46
CA LEU A 157 8.68 10.01 -4.14
C LEU A 157 9.96 9.67 -3.36
N GLN A 158 9.94 9.81 -2.04
CA GLN A 158 11.07 9.43 -1.19
C GLN A 158 11.35 7.92 -1.28
N ILE A 159 10.33 7.08 -1.33
CA ILE A 159 10.49 5.63 -1.53
C ILE A 159 11.18 5.36 -2.89
N PHE A 160 10.73 6.02 -3.95
CA PHE A 160 11.33 5.88 -5.29
C PHE A 160 12.79 6.33 -5.32
N ASN A 161 13.16 7.37 -4.61
CA ASN A 161 14.54 7.86 -4.55
C ASN A 161 15.50 6.89 -3.85
N LYS A 162 14.99 5.90 -3.13
CA LYS A 162 15.79 4.87 -2.44
C LYS A 162 15.92 3.55 -3.22
N ILE A 163 15.21 3.45 -4.33
CA ILE A 163 15.26 2.26 -5.19
C ILE A 163 16.56 2.21 -5.99
#